data_ddf9d6e9f6e23436eff64db40b82be2e
#
_entry.id   ddf9d6e9f6e23436eff64db40b82be2e
#
_cell.length_a   1.000
_cell.length_b   1.000
_cell.length_c   1.000
_cell.angle_alpha   90.00
_cell.angle_beta   90.00
_cell.angle_gamma   90.00
#
_symmetry.space_group_name_H-M   'P 1'
#
loop_
_entity.id
_entity.type
_entity.pdbx_description
1 polymer ?
#
loop_
_entity_poly.entity_id
_entity_poly.type
_entity_poly.pdbx_seq_one_letter_code
_entity_poly.pdbx_strand_id
1 'polypeptide(L)'
;MPATALWAAPRSRSTAFFRSMLQHGDITALHEPFCNVADFGETEVEGAVVRSERELIDAIGELARRRPVFFKDTTDHRYAEVLADKEFLAGTRHTFLLRRPEEIVSSFYALQPDMELSDVGIEGLYEMYLAVLAAGGEPPVVVDSDDLVERPAATMAAYCAAVGIPFRPEALSWDATARGEWQRTDRWHVAVANSTGFSKSRTAYRHTPENNPKLAHFAAHHRPFHEFLWDARIRVSQEAPAL
;
A
#
# COMPACT_ATOMS: atom_id res chain seq x y z
N MET A 1 -13.56 -0.89 -16.18
CA MET A 1 -13.17 -1.86 -15.13
C MET A 1 -13.08 -1.10 -13.82
N PRO A 2 -13.32 -1.69 -12.64
CA PRO A 2 -13.15 -0.95 -11.40
C PRO A 2 -11.68 -0.51 -11.22
N ALA A 3 -11.44 0.61 -10.54
CA ALA A 3 -10.12 0.94 -10.06
C ALA A 3 -9.68 -0.11 -9.04
N THR A 4 -8.36 -0.32 -8.92
CA THR A 4 -7.78 -1.16 -7.88
C THR A 4 -6.97 -0.28 -6.92
N ALA A 5 -7.34 -0.31 -5.65
CA ALA A 5 -6.65 0.40 -4.57
C ALA A 5 -5.70 -0.55 -3.82
N LEU A 6 -4.48 -0.12 -3.55
CA LEU A 6 -3.58 -0.76 -2.59
C LEU A 6 -3.42 0.16 -1.38
N TRP A 7 -4.10 -0.16 -0.29
CA TRP A 7 -3.94 0.49 0.99
C TRP A 7 -2.82 -0.18 1.79
N ALA A 8 -1.97 0.60 2.41
CA ALA A 8 -0.85 0.08 3.19
C ALA A 8 -0.52 0.97 4.38
N ALA A 9 -0.17 0.40 5.51
CA ALA A 9 0.52 1.17 6.52
C ALA A 9 1.85 1.70 5.97
N PRO A 10 2.34 2.87 6.39
CA PRO A 10 3.67 3.35 6.01
C PRO A 10 4.74 2.29 6.27
N ARG A 11 5.81 2.30 5.48
CA ARG A 11 6.95 1.35 5.61
C ARG A 11 6.59 -0.12 5.37
N SER A 12 5.44 -0.43 4.76
CA SER A 12 4.98 -1.81 4.47
C SER A 12 5.49 -2.38 3.14
N ARG A 13 6.53 -1.81 2.53
CA ARG A 13 7.07 -2.23 1.21
C ARG A 13 6.13 -1.93 0.04
N SER A 14 5.11 -1.09 0.24
CA SER A 14 4.10 -0.75 -0.76
C SER A 14 4.67 -0.05 -1.99
N THR A 15 5.77 0.69 -1.86
CA THR A 15 6.46 1.31 -3.01
C THR A 15 7.13 0.28 -3.92
N ALA A 16 7.67 -0.84 -3.37
CA ALA A 16 8.16 -1.94 -4.18
C ALA A 16 7.01 -2.66 -4.90
N PHE A 17 5.86 -2.83 -4.22
CA PHE A 17 4.64 -3.33 -4.85
C PHE A 17 4.19 -2.41 -6.00
N PHE A 18 4.15 -1.11 -5.77
CA PHE A 18 3.82 -0.12 -6.79
C PHE A 18 4.76 -0.21 -8.01
N ARG A 19 6.07 -0.39 -7.79
CA ARG A 19 7.04 -0.60 -8.88
C ARG A 19 6.73 -1.82 -9.73
N SER A 20 6.35 -2.91 -9.11
CA SER A 20 5.89 -4.10 -9.82
C SER A 20 4.65 -3.80 -10.68
N MET A 21 3.67 -3.07 -10.14
CA MET A 21 2.47 -2.69 -10.88
C MET A 21 2.75 -1.79 -12.09
N LEU A 22 3.77 -0.92 -12.01
CA LEU A 22 4.21 -0.09 -13.14
C LEU A 22 4.72 -0.90 -14.33
N GLN A 23 5.24 -2.12 -14.10
CA GLN A 23 5.74 -2.98 -15.19
C GLN A 23 4.60 -3.59 -16.04
N HIS A 24 3.35 -3.48 -15.60
CA HIS A 24 2.21 -3.98 -16.38
C HIS A 24 1.94 -3.18 -17.65
N GLY A 25 2.32 -1.90 -17.72
CA GLY A 25 2.30 -1.06 -18.93
C GLY A 25 0.92 -0.67 -19.47
N ASP A 26 -0.11 -1.46 -19.20
CA ASP A 26 -1.50 -1.27 -19.60
C ASP A 26 -2.38 -0.69 -18.47
N ILE A 27 -1.78 -0.44 -17.30
CA ILE A 27 -2.44 0.10 -16.11
C ILE A 27 -1.95 1.53 -15.85
N THR A 28 -2.86 2.47 -15.67
CA THR A 28 -2.51 3.80 -15.14
C THR A 28 -2.30 3.69 -13.64
N ALA A 29 -1.08 3.95 -13.19
CA ALA A 29 -0.74 3.83 -11.77
C ALA A 29 -0.55 5.22 -11.13
N LEU A 30 -1.22 5.46 -9.99
CA LEU A 30 -1.12 6.70 -9.21
C LEU A 30 -0.45 6.39 -7.87
N HIS A 31 0.57 7.19 -7.53
CA HIS A 31 1.35 7.03 -6.29
C HIS A 31 0.86 7.97 -5.20
N GLU A 32 0.31 7.43 -4.14
CA GLU A 32 -0.13 8.14 -2.93
C GLU A 32 -1.00 9.38 -3.21
N PRO A 33 -2.03 9.26 -4.08
CA PRO A 33 -2.78 10.43 -4.49
C PRO A 33 -3.58 11.07 -3.34
N PHE A 34 -4.16 10.29 -2.42
CA PHE A 34 -4.87 10.82 -1.25
C PHE A 34 -3.91 11.38 -0.20
N CYS A 35 -2.78 10.70 0.06
CA CYS A 35 -1.72 11.20 0.93
C CYS A 35 -1.17 12.54 0.41
N ASN A 36 -0.94 12.68 -0.89
CA ASN A 36 -0.49 13.94 -1.49
C ASN A 36 -1.51 15.08 -1.28
N VAL A 37 -2.81 14.82 -1.37
CA VAL A 37 -3.84 15.82 -1.06
C VAL A 37 -3.78 16.21 0.41
N ALA A 38 -3.61 15.23 1.32
CA ALA A 38 -3.53 15.50 2.76
C ALA A 38 -2.27 16.29 3.15
N ASP A 39 -1.09 15.91 2.61
CA ASP A 39 0.19 16.51 2.97
C ASP A 39 0.48 17.85 2.27
N PHE A 40 0.08 17.96 0.99
CA PHE A 40 0.46 19.07 0.12
C PHE A 40 -0.72 19.92 -0.35
N GLY A 41 -1.95 19.54 0.00
CA GLY A 41 -3.17 20.21 -0.43
C GLY A 41 -3.57 19.97 -1.88
N GLU A 42 -2.77 19.17 -2.63
CA GLU A 42 -3.05 18.86 -4.03
C GLU A 42 -2.30 17.62 -4.53
N THR A 43 -2.85 17.01 -5.56
CA THR A 43 -2.20 15.96 -6.36
C THR A 43 -2.50 16.17 -7.83
N GLU A 44 -1.86 15.41 -8.71
CA GLU A 44 -2.08 15.47 -10.16
C GLU A 44 -2.64 14.13 -10.67
N VAL A 45 -3.71 14.19 -11.47
CA VAL A 45 -4.28 13.05 -12.18
C VAL A 45 -4.36 13.39 -13.66
N GLU A 46 -3.57 12.74 -14.51
CA GLU A 46 -3.49 12.99 -15.97
C GLU A 46 -3.29 14.48 -16.33
N GLY A 47 -2.44 15.22 -15.62
CA GLY A 47 -2.17 16.63 -15.86
C GLY A 47 -3.20 17.60 -15.25
N ALA A 48 -4.28 17.08 -14.66
CA ALA A 48 -5.26 17.88 -13.93
C ALA A 48 -4.90 17.94 -12.44
N VAL A 49 -4.87 19.15 -11.86
CA VAL A 49 -4.65 19.35 -10.43
C VAL A 49 -5.94 19.12 -9.66
N VAL A 50 -5.86 18.28 -8.62
CA VAL A 50 -6.96 17.86 -7.74
C VAL A 50 -6.62 18.28 -6.31
N ARG A 51 -7.56 18.89 -5.57
CA ARG A 51 -7.29 19.53 -4.27
C ARG A 51 -8.14 19.02 -3.10
N SER A 52 -8.98 18.02 -3.32
CA SER A 52 -9.76 17.41 -2.24
C SER A 52 -9.92 15.90 -2.45
N GLU A 53 -10.25 15.18 -1.38
CA GLU A 53 -10.58 13.75 -1.48
C GLU A 53 -11.76 13.52 -2.44
N ARG A 54 -12.78 14.41 -2.43
CA ARG A 54 -13.95 14.33 -3.31
C ARG A 54 -13.57 14.44 -4.78
N GLU A 55 -12.84 15.50 -5.13
CA GLU A 55 -12.35 15.66 -6.51
C GLU A 55 -11.49 14.47 -6.97
N LEU A 56 -10.70 13.89 -6.05
CA LEU A 56 -9.86 12.74 -6.35
C LEU A 56 -10.67 11.46 -6.57
N ILE A 57 -11.70 11.21 -5.75
CA ILE A 57 -12.64 10.11 -5.94
C ILE A 57 -13.29 10.20 -7.33
N ASP A 58 -13.78 11.39 -7.69
CA ASP A 58 -14.42 11.63 -8.98
C ASP A 58 -13.42 11.43 -10.14
N ALA A 59 -12.20 11.95 -10.03
CA ALA A 59 -11.15 11.82 -11.04
C ALA A 59 -10.72 10.36 -11.24
N ILE A 60 -10.54 9.59 -10.16
CA ILE A 60 -10.23 8.15 -10.23
C ILE A 60 -11.38 7.39 -10.89
N GLY A 61 -12.63 7.68 -10.51
CA GLY A 61 -13.82 7.08 -11.11
C GLY A 61 -13.93 7.36 -12.60
N GLU A 62 -13.69 8.61 -13.03
CA GLU A 62 -13.67 9.01 -14.43
C GLU A 62 -12.59 8.27 -15.23
N LEU A 63 -11.38 8.19 -14.66
CA LEU A 63 -10.26 7.52 -15.28
C LEU A 63 -10.51 6.01 -15.42
N ALA A 64 -11.08 5.37 -14.41
CA ALA A 64 -11.39 3.94 -14.38
C ALA A 64 -12.47 3.52 -15.41
N ARG A 65 -13.33 4.46 -15.84
CA ARG A 65 -14.27 4.20 -16.95
C ARG A 65 -13.56 4.06 -18.31
N ARG A 66 -12.37 4.65 -18.45
CA ARG A 66 -11.64 4.70 -19.73
C ARG A 66 -10.52 3.67 -19.83
N ARG A 67 -9.89 3.31 -18.72
CA ARG A 67 -8.75 2.38 -18.67
C ARG A 67 -8.56 1.77 -17.28
N PRO A 68 -7.79 0.67 -17.15
CA PRO A 68 -7.44 0.12 -15.84
C PRO A 68 -6.65 1.14 -15.01
N VAL A 69 -7.08 1.34 -13.76
CA VAL A 69 -6.41 2.22 -12.80
C VAL A 69 -5.96 1.39 -11.61
N PHE A 70 -4.74 1.64 -11.19
CA PHE A 70 -4.20 1.18 -9.91
C PHE A 70 -3.72 2.40 -9.13
N PHE A 71 -4.07 2.52 -7.87
CA PHE A 71 -3.44 3.49 -7.01
C PHE A 71 -2.97 2.84 -5.71
N LYS A 72 -1.89 3.36 -5.18
CA LYS A 72 -1.32 2.96 -3.90
C LYS A 72 -1.36 4.13 -2.96
N ASP A 73 -1.88 3.92 -1.74
CA ASP A 73 -1.92 4.95 -0.72
C ASP A 73 -1.55 4.43 0.67
N THR A 74 -1.26 5.34 1.59
CA THR A 74 -0.91 5.03 2.97
C THR A 74 -2.05 5.41 3.92
N THR A 75 -2.11 4.78 5.08
CA THR A 75 -3.21 4.90 6.05
C THR A 75 -2.78 5.54 7.38
N ASP A 76 -1.72 6.33 7.35
CA ASP A 76 -1.31 7.26 8.41
C ASP A 76 -2.19 8.53 8.46
N HIS A 77 -2.89 8.83 7.36
CA HIS A 77 -3.98 9.80 7.30
C HIS A 77 -5.34 9.10 7.36
N ARG A 78 -6.33 9.78 7.91
CA ARG A 78 -7.72 9.35 7.89
C ARG A 78 -8.48 10.09 6.80
N TYR A 79 -8.84 9.38 5.75
CA TYR A 79 -9.56 9.89 4.57
C TYR A 79 -11.06 9.87 4.82
N ALA A 80 -11.58 10.95 5.39
CA ALA A 80 -12.96 11.01 5.88
C ALA A 80 -14.00 10.90 4.74
N GLU A 81 -13.75 11.51 3.59
CA GLU A 81 -14.67 11.45 2.45
C GLU A 81 -14.61 10.07 1.77
N VAL A 82 -13.45 9.45 1.69
CA VAL A 82 -13.30 8.06 1.20
C VAL A 82 -14.10 7.09 2.06
N LEU A 83 -13.92 7.18 3.40
CA LEU A 83 -14.62 6.31 4.35
C LEU A 83 -16.14 6.50 4.36
N ALA A 84 -16.63 7.69 4.00
CA ALA A 84 -18.06 8.01 3.92
C ALA A 84 -18.69 7.65 2.56
N ASP A 85 -17.89 7.48 1.50
CA ASP A 85 -18.37 7.24 0.14
C ASP A 85 -18.60 5.75 -0.12
N LYS A 86 -19.81 5.26 0.15
CA LYS A 86 -20.18 3.87 -0.07
C LYS A 86 -20.12 3.44 -1.52
N GLU A 87 -20.36 4.35 -2.48
CA GLU A 87 -20.31 4.04 -3.90
C GLU A 87 -18.87 3.81 -4.34
N PHE A 88 -17.94 4.68 -3.93
CA PHE A 88 -16.52 4.48 -4.18
C PHE A 88 -15.98 3.22 -3.53
N LEU A 89 -16.34 2.96 -2.26
CA LEU A 89 -15.93 1.75 -1.54
C LEU A 89 -16.47 0.47 -2.18
N ALA A 90 -17.72 0.44 -2.62
CA ALA A 90 -18.31 -0.73 -3.29
C ALA A 90 -17.83 -0.88 -4.74
N GLY A 91 -17.54 0.23 -5.43
CA GLY A 91 -17.17 0.26 -6.85
C GLY A 91 -15.67 0.11 -7.13
N THR A 92 -14.83 0.20 -6.13
CA THR A 92 -13.37 0.04 -6.23
C THR A 92 -12.96 -1.33 -5.69
N ARG A 93 -11.98 -1.97 -6.34
CA ARG A 93 -11.37 -3.20 -5.81
C ARG A 93 -10.31 -2.84 -4.78
N HIS A 94 -10.60 -3.07 -3.52
CA HIS A 94 -9.68 -2.72 -2.43
C HIS A 94 -8.75 -3.87 -2.08
N THR A 95 -7.46 -3.56 -2.00
CA THR A 95 -6.41 -4.48 -1.59
C THR A 95 -5.58 -3.84 -0.47
N PHE A 96 -5.02 -4.68 0.41
CA PHE A 96 -4.38 -4.26 1.65
C PHE A 96 -3.01 -4.93 1.76
N LEU A 97 -1.97 -4.18 2.05
CA LEU A 97 -0.63 -4.71 2.25
C LEU A 97 -0.23 -4.58 3.72
N LEU A 98 0.00 -5.72 4.36
CA LEU A 98 0.37 -5.81 5.76
C LEU A 98 1.88 -5.90 5.93
N ARG A 99 2.34 -5.37 7.07
CA ARG A 99 3.65 -5.64 7.64
C ARG A 99 3.54 -5.67 9.15
N ARG A 100 4.41 -6.45 9.81
CA ARG A 100 4.42 -6.56 11.26
C ARG A 100 4.63 -5.20 11.94
N PRO A 101 3.85 -4.86 12.99
CA PRO A 101 3.95 -3.57 13.68
C PRO A 101 5.37 -3.27 14.16
N GLU A 102 6.09 -4.27 14.69
CA GLU A 102 7.46 -4.15 15.21
C GLU A 102 8.45 -3.66 14.13
N GLU A 103 8.26 -4.12 12.89
CA GLU A 103 9.10 -3.71 11.77
C GLU A 103 8.75 -2.31 11.26
N ILE A 104 7.45 -1.97 11.24
CA ILE A 104 6.98 -0.64 10.84
C ILE A 104 7.52 0.40 11.80
N VAL A 105 7.29 0.26 13.12
CA VAL A 105 7.69 1.27 14.10
C VAL A 105 9.21 1.46 14.12
N SER A 106 9.99 0.38 13.97
CA SER A 106 11.45 0.48 13.91
C SER A 106 11.93 1.22 12.66
N SER A 107 11.33 0.90 11.50
CA SER A 107 11.66 1.51 10.21
C SER A 107 11.21 2.97 10.12
N PHE A 108 10.05 3.29 10.68
CA PHE A 108 9.52 4.66 10.68
C PHE A 108 10.32 5.55 11.62
N TYR A 109 10.55 5.11 12.86
CA TYR A 109 11.31 5.84 13.87
C TYR A 109 12.73 6.18 13.42
N ALA A 110 13.36 5.32 12.62
CA ALA A 110 14.70 5.59 12.09
C ALA A 110 14.75 6.81 11.15
N LEU A 111 13.62 7.20 10.55
CA LEU A 111 13.50 8.36 9.66
C LEU A 111 12.84 9.55 10.35
N GLN A 112 11.95 9.29 11.31
CA GLN A 112 11.16 10.29 12.02
C GLN A 112 11.00 9.90 13.51
N PRO A 113 11.95 10.28 14.38
CA PRO A 113 11.92 9.92 15.79
C PRO A 113 10.79 10.55 16.60
N ASP A 114 10.23 11.66 16.14
CA ASP A 114 9.09 12.38 16.70
C ASP A 114 7.72 11.79 16.31
N MET A 115 7.72 10.66 15.56
CA MET A 115 6.49 9.98 15.17
C MET A 115 5.49 9.81 16.30
N GLU A 116 4.21 9.88 15.95
CA GLU A 116 3.07 9.64 16.81
C GLU A 116 2.48 8.24 16.62
N LEU A 117 1.53 7.86 17.47
CA LEU A 117 0.89 6.53 17.40
C LEU A 117 0.15 6.32 16.08
N SER A 118 -0.56 7.36 15.60
CA SER A 118 -1.30 7.35 14.33
C SER A 118 -0.43 7.12 13.10
N ASP A 119 0.84 7.58 13.12
CA ASP A 119 1.76 7.47 11.98
C ASP A 119 2.11 6.01 11.62
N VAL A 120 1.85 5.08 12.54
CA VAL A 120 2.02 3.64 12.27
C VAL A 120 1.02 3.14 11.22
N GLY A 121 -0.18 3.73 11.16
CA GLY A 121 -1.15 3.53 10.10
C GLY A 121 -1.93 2.21 10.08
N ILE A 122 -1.60 1.21 10.94
CA ILE A 122 -2.28 -0.11 10.91
C ILE A 122 -3.72 -0.02 11.40
N GLU A 123 -4.00 0.83 12.39
CA GLU A 123 -5.38 1.07 12.84
C GLU A 123 -6.23 1.70 11.74
N GLY A 124 -5.68 2.70 11.00
CA GLY A 124 -6.34 3.28 9.83
C GLY A 124 -6.54 2.27 8.69
N LEU A 125 -5.59 1.35 8.51
CA LEU A 125 -5.71 0.25 7.55
C LEU A 125 -6.88 -0.69 7.92
N TYR A 126 -7.04 -1.00 9.20
CA TYR A 126 -8.15 -1.79 9.73
C TYR A 126 -9.49 -1.04 9.58
N GLU A 127 -9.55 0.27 9.89
CA GLU A 127 -10.75 1.09 9.70
C GLU A 127 -11.21 1.07 8.23
N MET A 128 -10.27 1.26 7.31
CA MET A 128 -10.53 1.19 5.86
C MET A 128 -11.05 -0.19 5.44
N TYR A 129 -10.44 -1.26 5.94
CA TYR A 129 -10.88 -2.62 5.66
C TYR A 129 -12.34 -2.88 6.10
N LEU A 130 -12.69 -2.43 7.31
CA LEU A 130 -14.07 -2.56 7.81
C LEU A 130 -15.07 -1.71 7.00
N ALA A 131 -14.68 -0.51 6.59
CA ALA A 131 -15.52 0.34 5.74
C ALA A 131 -15.80 -0.33 4.38
N VAL A 132 -14.79 -0.95 3.76
CA VAL A 132 -14.95 -1.72 2.52
C VAL A 132 -15.90 -2.90 2.71
N LEU A 133 -15.75 -3.68 3.78
CA LEU A 133 -16.67 -4.77 4.09
C LEU A 133 -18.11 -4.28 4.28
N ALA A 134 -18.30 -3.17 4.98
CA ALA A 134 -19.62 -2.59 5.25
C ALA A 134 -20.27 -2.02 3.98
N ALA A 135 -19.50 -1.59 3.00
CA ALA A 135 -20.02 -1.12 1.72
C ALA A 135 -20.56 -2.24 0.82
N GLY A 136 -20.17 -3.49 1.06
CA GLY A 136 -20.73 -4.68 0.39
C GLY A 136 -20.25 -4.87 -1.06
N GLY A 137 -19.06 -4.35 -1.40
CA GLY A 137 -18.41 -4.56 -2.69
C GLY A 137 -17.71 -5.93 -2.82
N GLU A 138 -16.74 -6.02 -3.72
CA GLU A 138 -15.87 -7.20 -3.85
C GLU A 138 -15.12 -7.47 -2.54
N PRO A 139 -14.93 -8.73 -2.14
CA PRO A 139 -14.16 -9.05 -0.93
C PRO A 139 -12.75 -8.44 -0.99
N PRO A 140 -12.32 -7.72 0.05
CA PRO A 140 -11.00 -7.11 0.06
C PRO A 140 -9.89 -8.17 0.06
N VAL A 141 -8.81 -7.90 -0.69
CA VAL A 141 -7.65 -8.78 -0.83
C VAL A 141 -6.55 -8.30 0.11
N VAL A 142 -6.13 -9.14 1.04
CA VAL A 142 -5.05 -8.82 1.98
C VAL A 142 -3.79 -9.59 1.64
N VAL A 143 -2.66 -8.90 1.53
CA VAL A 143 -1.34 -9.46 1.19
C VAL A 143 -0.38 -9.23 2.36
N ASP A 144 0.35 -10.25 2.76
CA ASP A 144 1.44 -10.10 3.71
C ASP A 144 2.73 -9.70 2.99
N SER A 145 3.37 -8.63 3.46
CA SER A 145 4.61 -8.13 2.87
C SER A 145 5.83 -9.03 3.13
N ASP A 146 5.78 -9.93 4.09
CA ASP A 146 6.81 -10.95 4.28
C ASP A 146 6.70 -12.03 3.20
N ASP A 147 5.48 -12.48 2.86
CA ASP A 147 5.24 -13.36 1.71
C ASP A 147 5.70 -12.72 0.40
N LEU A 148 5.48 -11.41 0.25
CA LEU A 148 5.89 -10.66 -0.94
C LEU A 148 7.41 -10.66 -1.17
N VAL A 149 8.22 -10.64 -0.13
CA VAL A 149 9.69 -10.64 -0.27
C VAL A 149 10.31 -12.03 -0.17
N GLU A 150 9.64 -12.99 0.46
CA GLU A 150 10.12 -14.36 0.57
C GLU A 150 9.71 -15.23 -0.63
N ARG A 151 8.53 -14.94 -1.20
CA ARG A 151 7.91 -15.70 -2.29
C ARG A 151 7.26 -14.76 -3.33
N PRO A 152 8.02 -13.84 -3.94
CA PRO A 152 7.46 -12.77 -4.76
C PRO A 152 6.62 -13.28 -5.94
N ALA A 153 7.08 -14.31 -6.64
CA ALA A 153 6.36 -14.85 -7.79
C ALA A 153 5.01 -15.48 -7.38
N ALA A 154 4.99 -16.30 -6.35
CA ALA A 154 3.78 -16.95 -5.88
C ALA A 154 2.80 -15.92 -5.28
N THR A 155 3.31 -14.93 -4.54
CA THR A 155 2.49 -13.88 -3.93
C THR A 155 1.86 -12.97 -4.98
N MET A 156 2.64 -12.50 -5.96
CA MET A 156 2.12 -11.65 -7.03
C MET A 156 1.19 -12.41 -7.97
N ALA A 157 1.45 -13.70 -8.24
CA ALA A 157 0.53 -14.52 -9.02
C ALA A 157 -0.83 -14.69 -8.30
N ALA A 158 -0.83 -14.97 -6.99
CA ALA A 158 -2.04 -15.07 -6.19
C ALA A 158 -2.79 -13.73 -6.11
N TYR A 159 -2.06 -12.62 -5.93
CA TYR A 159 -2.63 -11.28 -5.98
C TYR A 159 -3.28 -10.98 -7.33
N CYS A 160 -2.56 -11.17 -8.43
CA CYS A 160 -3.06 -10.91 -9.78
C CYS A 160 -4.32 -11.73 -10.08
N ALA A 161 -4.35 -13.01 -9.67
CA ALA A 161 -5.53 -13.85 -9.80
C ALA A 161 -6.71 -13.31 -8.99
N ALA A 162 -6.47 -12.87 -7.75
CA ALA A 162 -7.51 -12.32 -6.88
C ALA A 162 -8.08 -11.00 -7.40
N VAL A 163 -7.25 -10.14 -8.01
CA VAL A 163 -7.71 -8.85 -8.59
C VAL A 163 -8.08 -8.95 -10.08
N GLY A 164 -8.00 -10.14 -10.68
CA GLY A 164 -8.44 -10.37 -12.06
C GLY A 164 -7.57 -9.71 -13.13
N ILE A 165 -6.25 -9.61 -12.90
CA ILE A 165 -5.27 -9.12 -13.88
C ILE A 165 -4.28 -10.24 -14.24
N PRO A 166 -3.66 -10.21 -15.45
CA PRO A 166 -2.65 -11.20 -15.81
C PRO A 166 -1.42 -11.09 -14.91
N PHE A 167 -0.92 -12.22 -14.40
CA PHE A 167 0.40 -12.26 -13.76
C PHE A 167 1.49 -12.16 -14.83
N ARG A 168 2.45 -11.28 -14.61
CA ARG A 168 3.62 -11.04 -15.48
C ARG A 168 4.91 -11.28 -14.70
N PRO A 169 5.63 -12.38 -14.93
CA PRO A 169 6.89 -12.66 -14.22
C PRO A 169 7.93 -11.54 -14.36
N GLU A 170 7.97 -10.86 -15.50
CA GLU A 170 8.84 -9.71 -15.77
C GLU A 170 8.55 -8.53 -14.83
N ALA A 171 7.33 -8.41 -14.30
CA ALA A 171 6.96 -7.37 -13.36
C ALA A 171 7.57 -7.56 -11.95
N LEU A 172 8.27 -8.67 -11.71
CA LEU A 172 9.01 -8.90 -10.46
C LEU A 172 10.37 -8.20 -10.42
N SER A 173 10.81 -7.65 -11.54
CA SER A 173 12.08 -6.94 -11.65
C SER A 173 11.90 -5.58 -12.35
N TRP A 174 12.74 -4.62 -12.00
CA TRP A 174 12.75 -3.27 -12.54
C TRP A 174 14.14 -2.64 -12.45
N ASP A 175 14.38 -1.57 -13.21
CA ASP A 175 15.64 -0.84 -13.18
C ASP A 175 15.77 -0.01 -11.89
N ALA A 176 16.96 0.02 -11.30
CA ALA A 176 17.27 0.87 -10.14
C ALA A 176 17.31 2.34 -10.58
N THR A 177 16.19 3.03 -10.49
CA THR A 177 16.04 4.45 -10.85
C THR A 177 15.15 5.17 -9.83
N ALA A 178 15.51 6.41 -9.50
CA ALA A 178 14.61 7.34 -8.85
C ALA A 178 13.51 7.76 -9.83
N ARG A 179 12.30 7.99 -9.34
CA ARG A 179 11.16 8.38 -10.15
C ARG A 179 10.67 9.78 -9.80
N GLY A 180 10.15 10.48 -10.79
CA GLY A 180 9.65 11.85 -10.61
C GLY A 180 8.52 11.95 -9.59
N GLU A 181 7.69 10.94 -9.49
CA GLU A 181 6.55 10.84 -8.56
C GLU A 181 6.99 10.89 -7.09
N TRP A 182 8.27 10.63 -6.78
CA TRP A 182 8.79 10.59 -5.40
C TRP A 182 9.56 11.85 -4.98
N GLN A 183 9.70 12.86 -5.82
CA GLN A 183 10.53 14.03 -5.53
C GLN A 183 10.15 14.77 -4.24
N ARG A 184 8.84 14.81 -3.92
CA ARG A 184 8.34 15.45 -2.68
C ARG A 184 8.56 14.59 -1.42
N THR A 185 8.72 13.27 -1.59
CA THR A 185 8.77 12.26 -0.52
C THR A 185 9.98 11.33 -0.63
N ASP A 186 11.05 11.77 -1.30
CA ASP A 186 12.23 10.98 -1.65
C ASP A 186 12.88 10.28 -0.44
N ARG A 187 12.94 10.94 0.72
CA ARG A 187 13.49 10.37 1.97
C ARG A 187 12.85 9.02 2.35
N TRP A 188 11.58 8.81 1.99
CA TRP A 188 10.84 7.58 2.29
C TRP A 188 11.11 6.46 1.29
N HIS A 189 11.65 6.80 0.11
CA HIS A 189 11.76 5.91 -1.05
C HIS A 189 13.21 5.53 -1.43
N VAL A 190 14.22 6.02 -0.69
CA VAL A 190 15.65 5.76 -0.97
C VAL A 190 15.96 4.27 -1.16
N ALA A 191 15.44 3.41 -0.29
CA ALA A 191 15.72 1.97 -0.37
C ALA A 191 15.14 1.33 -1.65
N VAL A 192 13.93 1.75 -2.06
CA VAL A 192 13.27 1.21 -3.26
C VAL A 192 13.82 1.81 -4.54
N ALA A 193 14.29 3.05 -4.52
CA ALA A 193 14.95 3.68 -5.66
C ALA A 193 16.21 2.90 -6.10
N ASN A 194 16.91 2.29 -5.15
CA ASN A 194 18.10 1.48 -5.38
C ASN A 194 17.82 -0.03 -5.54
N SER A 195 16.55 -0.45 -5.53
CA SER A 195 16.17 -1.85 -5.69
C SER A 195 15.91 -2.22 -7.15
N THR A 196 16.08 -3.50 -7.47
CA THR A 196 15.77 -4.08 -8.79
C THR A 196 14.72 -5.18 -8.73
N GLY A 197 14.06 -5.32 -7.59
CA GLY A 197 13.03 -6.35 -7.33
C GLY A 197 12.64 -6.38 -5.87
N PHE A 198 11.77 -7.33 -5.51
CA PHE A 198 11.40 -7.56 -4.13
C PHE A 198 12.57 -8.16 -3.35
N SER A 199 12.93 -7.55 -2.24
CA SER A 199 14.00 -8.05 -1.39
C SER A 199 13.76 -7.72 0.08
N LYS A 200 14.19 -8.61 0.97
CA LYS A 200 14.15 -8.37 2.40
C LYS A 200 15.23 -7.35 2.76
N SER A 201 14.83 -6.24 3.40
CA SER A 201 15.81 -5.28 3.93
C SER A 201 16.68 -5.97 4.97
N ARG A 202 18.01 -5.75 4.87
CA ARG A 202 19.00 -6.20 5.88
C ARG A 202 19.30 -5.11 6.90
N THR A 203 18.53 -4.03 6.93
CA THR A 203 18.77 -2.90 7.83
C THR A 203 18.53 -3.32 9.27
N ALA A 204 19.57 -3.27 10.08
CA ALA A 204 19.45 -3.37 11.53
C ALA A 204 19.12 -1.97 12.07
N TYR A 205 17.98 -1.82 12.71
CA TYR A 205 17.57 -0.57 13.33
C TYR A 205 18.18 -0.45 14.73
N ARG A 206 18.68 0.75 15.07
CA ARG A 206 19.25 1.04 16.40
C ARG A 206 18.18 0.99 17.49
N HIS A 207 16.97 1.44 17.15
CA HIS A 207 15.82 1.47 18.06
C HIS A 207 14.74 0.53 17.55
N THR A 208 14.33 -0.38 18.41
CA THR A 208 13.32 -1.40 18.16
C THR A 208 12.41 -1.52 19.40
N PRO A 209 11.27 -2.20 19.33
CA PRO A 209 10.42 -2.44 20.49
C PRO A 209 11.14 -3.09 21.69
N GLU A 210 12.20 -3.87 21.44
CA GLU A 210 12.96 -4.54 22.51
C GLU A 210 13.80 -3.57 23.37
N ASN A 211 14.16 -2.41 22.80
CA ASN A 211 15.04 -1.44 23.49
C ASN A 211 14.50 -0.01 23.58
N ASN A 212 13.25 0.22 23.09
CA ASN A 212 12.60 1.53 23.13
C ASN A 212 11.13 1.38 23.60
N PRO A 213 10.78 1.88 24.81
CA PRO A 213 9.44 1.75 25.35
C PRO A 213 8.33 2.41 24.51
N LYS A 214 8.63 3.52 23.81
CA LYS A 214 7.68 4.18 22.89
C LYS A 214 7.33 3.24 21.75
N LEU A 215 8.33 2.60 21.13
CA LEU A 215 8.12 1.67 20.03
C LEU A 215 7.43 0.39 20.50
N ALA A 216 7.75 -0.11 21.69
CA ALA A 216 7.06 -1.24 22.29
C ALA A 216 5.56 -0.95 22.50
N HIS A 217 5.24 0.24 23.03
CA HIS A 217 3.86 0.68 23.20
C HIS A 217 3.13 0.78 21.86
N PHE A 218 3.72 1.41 20.86
CA PHE A 218 3.12 1.57 19.53
C PHE A 218 2.88 0.23 18.84
N ALA A 219 3.86 -0.66 18.88
CA ALA A 219 3.71 -2.00 18.30
C ALA A 219 2.62 -2.81 19.00
N ALA A 220 2.57 -2.76 20.35
CA ALA A 220 1.56 -3.46 21.13
C ALA A 220 0.13 -2.94 20.85
N HIS A 221 -0.05 -1.63 20.67
CA HIS A 221 -1.34 -1.03 20.30
C HIS A 221 -1.83 -1.53 18.95
N HIS A 222 -0.94 -1.60 17.96
CA HIS A 222 -1.33 -1.96 16.59
C HIS A 222 -1.44 -3.46 16.35
N ARG A 223 -0.94 -4.30 17.25
CA ARG A 223 -0.94 -5.77 17.09
C ARG A 223 -2.32 -6.37 16.89
N PRO A 224 -3.37 -6.05 17.66
CA PRO A 224 -4.70 -6.63 17.45
C PRO A 224 -5.29 -6.35 16.06
N PHE A 225 -5.09 -5.13 15.53
CA PHE A 225 -5.54 -4.76 14.20
C PHE A 225 -4.79 -5.53 13.11
N HIS A 226 -3.46 -5.66 13.28
CA HIS A 226 -2.63 -6.47 12.39
C HIS A 226 -3.06 -7.93 12.39
N GLU A 227 -3.25 -8.56 13.55
CA GLU A 227 -3.65 -9.96 13.70
C GLU A 227 -4.98 -10.23 13.00
N PHE A 228 -5.96 -9.34 13.17
CA PHE A 228 -7.25 -9.43 12.49
C PHE A 228 -7.10 -9.43 10.96
N LEU A 229 -6.35 -8.47 10.42
CA LEU A 229 -6.13 -8.36 8.98
C LEU A 229 -5.27 -9.53 8.45
N TRP A 230 -4.31 -10.00 9.24
CA TRP A 230 -3.44 -11.12 8.88
C TRP A 230 -4.22 -12.44 8.74
N ASP A 231 -5.25 -12.65 9.55
CA ASP A 231 -6.14 -13.82 9.42
C ASP A 231 -6.94 -13.79 8.11
N ALA A 232 -7.25 -12.61 7.59
CA ALA A 232 -7.95 -12.40 6.33
C ALA A 232 -7.05 -12.48 5.07
N ARG A 233 -5.71 -12.62 5.24
CA ARG A 233 -4.78 -12.58 4.10
C ARG A 233 -4.96 -13.76 3.14
N ILE A 234 -4.65 -13.51 1.87
CA ILE A 234 -4.56 -14.60 0.88
C ILE A 234 -3.49 -15.62 1.31
N ARG A 235 -3.81 -16.89 1.12
CA ARG A 235 -2.88 -17.98 1.41
C ARG A 235 -2.04 -18.26 0.17
N VAL A 236 -0.74 -18.02 0.26
CA VAL A 236 0.19 -18.29 -0.82
C VAL A 236 0.68 -19.72 -0.71
N SER A 237 0.52 -20.52 -1.77
CA SER A 237 1.03 -21.89 -1.81
C SER A 237 2.57 -21.91 -1.73
N GLN A 238 3.13 -22.99 -1.16
CA GLN A 238 4.60 -23.16 -1.11
C GLN A 238 5.20 -23.47 -2.50
N GLU A 239 4.39 -23.94 -3.44
CA GLU A 239 4.81 -24.23 -4.80
C GLU A 239 4.74 -22.98 -5.66
N ALA A 240 5.83 -22.68 -6.36
CA ALA A 240 5.83 -21.64 -7.39
C ALA A 240 4.82 -22.04 -8.49
N PRO A 241 4.04 -21.07 -9.05
CA PRO A 241 3.22 -21.39 -10.21
C PRO A 241 4.09 -21.95 -11.32
N ALA A 242 3.63 -23.03 -11.95
CA ALA A 242 4.28 -23.55 -13.16
C ALA A 242 4.30 -22.43 -14.21
N LEU A 243 5.50 -22.06 -14.67
CA LEU A 243 5.72 -21.06 -15.73
C LEU A 243 5.25 -21.59 -17.07
#